data_d9e8ebf60b319085c13e63725d9b0988
#
_entry.id   d9e8ebf60b319085c13e63725d9b0988
#
_cell.length_a   1.000
_cell.length_b   1.000
_cell.length_c   1.000
_cell.angle_alpha   90.00
_cell.angle_beta   90.00
_cell.angle_gamma   90.00
#
_symmetry.space_group_name_H-M   'P 1'
#
loop_
_entity.id
_entity.type
_entity.pdbx_description
1 polymer ?
#
loop_
_entity_poly.entity_id
_entity_poly.type
_entity_poly.pdbx_seq_one_letter_code
_entity_poly.pdbx_strand_id
1 'polypeptide(L)'
;VKEKILMRLLEDSGALRRGHFLLSSGLHSEAYVQCALLLEDPVRARQVGQDLAEELRSFHPDSVLAPALGGVVIGHEVAAALGVPFRFSERKGEEMGLRRGFTLRQGERVVIIEDVVTTGRSTLETAALATNRGARVVAVGAIIDRTVGRDPFDVPFRSLLQLDLPSYAPGECPVCRAGGQPPEKPGSRPEAAAGNAGDGASLGASDDTGTAPGSTPESTGPGASRIA
;
A
#
# COMPACT_ATOMS: atom_id res chain seq x y z
N VAL A 1 -4.17 10.81 18.49
CA VAL A 1 -3.81 9.70 19.43
C VAL A 1 -2.46 10.03 20.02
N LYS A 2 -2.36 9.97 21.36
CA LYS A 2 -1.06 10.08 21.97
C LYS A 2 -0.24 8.86 21.54
N GLU A 3 1.03 9.04 21.21
CA GLU A 3 1.95 8.00 20.70
C GLU A 3 1.84 6.65 21.45
N LYS A 4 1.74 6.70 22.79
CA LYS A 4 1.57 5.50 23.62
C LYS A 4 0.30 4.70 23.32
N ILE A 5 -0.80 5.38 22.94
CA ILE A 5 -2.06 4.71 22.59
C ILE A 5 -1.92 4.06 21.22
N LEU A 6 -1.37 4.79 20.25
CA LEU A 6 -1.13 4.24 18.91
C LEU A 6 -0.19 3.03 18.95
N MET A 7 0.88 3.09 19.76
CA MET A 7 1.78 1.95 19.93
C MET A 7 1.04 0.71 20.43
N ARG A 8 0.18 0.86 21.45
CA ARG A 8 -0.66 -0.25 21.93
C ARG A 8 -1.61 -0.77 20.86
N LEU A 9 -2.27 0.11 20.11
CA LEU A 9 -3.16 -0.30 19.01
C LEU A 9 -2.42 -1.09 17.94
N LEU A 10 -1.18 -0.73 17.63
CA LEU A 10 -0.31 -1.47 16.71
C LEU A 10 0.06 -2.86 17.24
N GLU A 11 0.36 -2.97 18.53
CA GLU A 11 0.67 -4.24 19.19
C GLU A 11 -0.57 -5.13 19.30
N ASP A 12 -1.69 -4.60 19.84
CA ASP A 12 -2.95 -5.32 20.06
C ASP A 12 -3.58 -5.82 18.75
N SER A 13 -3.39 -5.09 17.65
CA SER A 13 -3.87 -5.51 16.32
C SER A 13 -2.95 -6.48 15.61
N GLY A 14 -1.75 -6.76 16.15
CA GLY A 14 -0.70 -7.50 15.45
C GLY A 14 -0.08 -6.73 14.27
N ALA A 15 -0.37 -5.43 14.15
CA ALA A 15 0.23 -4.59 13.12
C ALA A 15 1.73 -4.37 13.35
N LEU A 16 2.17 -4.28 14.60
CA LEU A 16 3.58 -4.29 14.96
C LEU A 16 3.97 -5.69 15.43
N ARG A 17 4.78 -6.38 14.65
CA ARG A 17 5.29 -7.73 14.94
C ARG A 17 6.76 -7.65 15.31
N ARG A 18 7.15 -8.42 16.30
CA ARG A 18 8.54 -8.64 16.67
C ARG A 18 8.96 -10.05 16.26
N GLY A 19 10.17 -10.22 15.74
CA GLY A 19 10.65 -11.48 15.21
C GLY A 19 11.84 -11.26 14.28
N HIS A 20 12.09 -12.22 13.38
CA HIS A 20 13.14 -12.12 12.38
C HIS A 20 12.49 -12.03 10.99
N PHE A 21 12.61 -10.88 10.34
CA PHE A 21 11.92 -10.60 9.08
C PHE A 21 12.90 -10.32 7.94
N LEU A 22 12.58 -10.83 6.75
CA LEU A 22 13.23 -10.48 5.48
C LEU A 22 12.42 -9.38 4.79
N LEU A 23 12.99 -8.19 4.70
CA LEU A 23 12.37 -7.05 4.03
C LEU A 23 12.46 -7.17 2.50
N SER A 24 11.62 -6.42 1.78
CA SER A 24 11.64 -6.36 0.30
C SER A 24 12.97 -5.86 -0.27
N SER A 25 13.74 -5.12 0.52
CA SER A 25 15.09 -4.67 0.19
C SER A 25 16.17 -5.77 0.30
N GLY A 26 15.82 -6.96 0.79
CA GLY A 26 16.78 -8.02 1.11
C GLY A 26 17.46 -7.85 2.48
N LEU A 27 17.15 -6.79 3.21
CA LEU A 27 17.65 -6.58 4.57
C LEU A 27 16.82 -7.37 5.57
N HIS A 28 17.42 -7.67 6.73
CA HIS A 28 16.75 -8.29 7.87
C HIS A 28 16.32 -7.23 8.88
N SER A 29 15.24 -7.49 9.62
CA SER A 29 14.79 -6.64 10.72
C SER A 29 14.22 -7.48 11.86
N GLU A 30 14.34 -6.99 13.10
CA GLU A 30 13.77 -7.61 14.30
C GLU A 30 12.31 -7.20 14.53
N ALA A 31 11.79 -6.32 13.69
CA ALA A 31 10.39 -5.91 13.74
C ALA A 31 9.84 -5.60 12.34
N TYR A 32 8.54 -5.77 12.18
CA TYR A 32 7.81 -5.50 10.95
C TYR A 32 6.48 -4.81 11.28
N VAL A 33 6.12 -3.82 10.46
CA VAL A 33 4.84 -3.11 10.59
C VAL A 33 3.96 -3.39 9.38
N GLN A 34 2.71 -3.75 9.64
CA GLN A 34 1.65 -3.96 8.65
C GLN A 34 0.40 -3.18 9.06
N CYS A 35 0.33 -1.92 8.67
CA CYS A 35 -0.76 -1.03 9.05
C CYS A 35 -2.14 -1.50 8.59
N ALA A 36 -2.22 -2.36 7.56
CA ALA A 36 -3.49 -2.95 7.14
C ALA A 36 -4.21 -3.69 8.30
N LEU A 37 -3.47 -4.34 9.22
CA LEU A 37 -4.04 -5.01 10.39
C LEU A 37 -4.57 -4.02 11.45
N LEU A 38 -3.97 -2.85 11.56
CA LEU A 38 -4.52 -1.77 12.39
C LEU A 38 -5.81 -1.22 11.77
N LEU A 39 -5.81 -1.06 10.45
CA LEU A 39 -6.86 -0.41 9.68
C LEU A 39 -8.01 -1.35 9.26
N GLU A 40 -7.91 -2.66 9.51
CA GLU A 40 -8.99 -3.62 9.22
C GLU A 40 -10.23 -3.38 10.09
N ASP A 41 -10.04 -2.82 11.28
CA ASP A 41 -11.14 -2.39 12.15
C ASP A 41 -11.56 -0.95 11.79
N PRO A 42 -12.79 -0.74 11.28
CA PRO A 42 -13.24 0.59 10.86
C PRO A 42 -13.29 1.63 11.98
N VAL A 43 -13.47 1.20 13.24
CA VAL A 43 -13.49 2.12 14.38
C VAL A 43 -12.08 2.64 14.65
N ARG A 44 -11.09 1.77 14.63
CA ARG A 44 -9.67 2.13 14.77
C ARG A 44 -9.20 2.99 13.59
N ALA A 45 -9.54 2.58 12.35
CA ALA A 45 -9.18 3.31 11.15
C ALA A 45 -9.70 4.75 11.19
N ARG A 46 -10.98 4.92 11.58
CA ARG A 46 -11.59 6.25 11.77
C ARG A 46 -10.88 7.09 12.83
N GLN A 47 -10.57 6.51 13.97
CA GLN A 47 -9.88 7.22 15.05
C GLN A 47 -8.50 7.71 14.59
N VAL A 48 -7.70 6.82 13.99
CA VAL A 48 -6.37 7.16 13.44
C VAL A 48 -6.48 8.21 12.33
N GLY A 49 -7.50 8.09 11.46
CA GLY A 49 -7.78 9.07 10.43
C GLY A 49 -8.12 10.46 10.96
N GLN A 50 -8.93 10.54 12.01
CA GLN A 50 -9.27 11.80 12.69
C GLN A 50 -8.03 12.45 13.32
N ASP A 51 -7.20 11.68 14.00
CA ASP A 51 -5.99 12.19 14.62
C ASP A 51 -4.99 12.73 13.59
N LEU A 52 -4.81 12.01 12.48
CA LEU A 52 -3.93 12.48 11.41
C LEU A 52 -4.52 13.70 10.67
N ALA A 53 -5.83 13.74 10.51
CA ALA A 53 -6.52 14.90 9.93
C ALA A 53 -6.33 16.17 10.76
N GLU A 54 -6.30 16.06 12.09
CA GLU A 54 -6.07 17.20 12.98
C GLU A 54 -4.68 17.80 12.78
N GLU A 55 -3.64 16.98 12.61
CA GLU A 55 -2.27 17.42 12.31
C GLU A 55 -2.15 18.14 10.95
N LEU A 56 -3.11 17.87 10.04
CA LEU A 56 -3.08 18.38 8.67
C LEU A 56 -4.07 19.52 8.39
N ARG A 57 -5.01 19.76 9.29
CA ARG A 57 -6.09 20.75 9.10
C ARG A 57 -5.58 22.16 8.84
N SER A 58 -4.50 22.57 9.48
CA SER A 58 -3.89 23.89 9.32
C SER A 58 -3.33 24.17 7.92
N PHE A 59 -3.11 23.12 7.13
CA PHE A 59 -2.67 23.26 5.74
C PHE A 59 -3.83 23.51 4.77
N HIS A 60 -5.08 23.52 5.24
CA HIS A 60 -6.29 23.81 4.45
C HIS A 60 -6.32 23.05 3.11
N PRO A 61 -6.26 21.71 3.09
CA PRO A 61 -6.30 20.96 1.85
C PRO A 61 -7.69 21.00 1.21
N ASP A 62 -7.72 21.02 -0.13
CA ASP A 62 -8.94 20.86 -0.94
C ASP A 62 -9.25 19.39 -1.19
N SER A 63 -8.26 18.52 -1.10
CA SER A 63 -8.42 17.05 -1.26
C SER A 63 -7.27 16.28 -0.66
N VAL A 64 -7.51 14.97 -0.51
CA VAL A 64 -6.52 13.98 -0.12
C VAL A 64 -6.18 13.09 -1.30
N LEU A 65 -4.90 12.80 -1.48
CA LEU A 65 -4.37 11.84 -2.44
C LEU A 65 -3.48 10.84 -1.71
N ALA A 66 -3.59 9.56 -2.03
CA ALA A 66 -2.77 8.51 -1.42
C ALA A 66 -2.22 7.54 -2.47
N PRO A 67 -1.02 6.99 -2.33
CA PRO A 67 -0.58 5.88 -3.15
C PRO A 67 -1.30 4.59 -2.74
N ALA A 68 -1.78 3.82 -3.71
CA ALA A 68 -2.36 2.51 -3.45
C ALA A 68 -1.24 1.47 -3.23
N LEU A 69 -1.49 0.51 -2.33
CA LEU A 69 -2.68 0.21 -1.57
C LEU A 69 -2.61 0.73 -0.12
N GLY A 70 -1.43 0.81 0.49
CA GLY A 70 -1.25 1.10 1.92
C GLY A 70 -1.97 2.38 2.36
N GLY A 71 -1.82 3.45 1.58
CA GLY A 71 -2.42 4.74 1.88
C GLY A 71 -3.93 4.84 1.65
N VAL A 72 -4.59 3.84 1.02
CA VAL A 72 -5.99 4.00 0.58
C VAL A 72 -6.95 4.10 1.75
N VAL A 73 -6.88 3.20 2.72
CA VAL A 73 -7.81 3.20 3.86
C VAL A 73 -7.59 4.43 4.72
N ILE A 74 -6.36 4.68 5.12
CA ILE A 74 -6.06 5.84 5.97
C ILE A 74 -6.32 7.17 5.24
N GLY A 75 -6.01 7.25 3.94
CA GLY A 75 -6.29 8.42 3.13
C GLY A 75 -7.78 8.72 3.04
N HIS A 76 -8.62 7.69 2.89
CA HIS A 76 -10.08 7.83 2.92
C HIS A 76 -10.57 8.36 4.27
N GLU A 77 -10.10 7.80 5.38
CA GLU A 77 -10.50 8.24 6.73
C GLU A 77 -10.06 9.66 7.05
N VAL A 78 -8.85 10.05 6.62
CA VAL A 78 -8.36 11.43 6.72
C VAL A 78 -9.23 12.38 5.90
N ALA A 79 -9.57 12.03 4.66
CA ALA A 79 -10.43 12.83 3.81
C ALA A 79 -11.84 13.00 4.40
N ALA A 80 -12.41 11.93 4.95
CA ALA A 80 -13.70 11.97 5.64
C ALA A 80 -13.65 12.90 6.85
N ALA A 81 -12.58 12.86 7.66
CA ALA A 81 -12.41 13.72 8.83
C ALA A 81 -12.16 15.20 8.46
N LEU A 82 -11.54 15.47 7.31
CA LEU A 82 -11.33 16.83 6.78
C LEU A 82 -12.56 17.36 6.03
N GLY A 83 -13.47 16.48 5.59
CA GLY A 83 -14.64 16.84 4.78
C GLY A 83 -14.28 17.18 3.33
N VAL A 84 -13.26 16.55 2.75
CA VAL A 84 -12.74 16.81 1.41
C VAL A 84 -12.75 15.56 0.54
N PRO A 85 -12.71 15.67 -0.81
CA PRO A 85 -12.61 14.53 -1.70
C PRO A 85 -11.34 13.70 -1.47
N PHE A 86 -11.48 12.37 -1.65
CA PHE A 86 -10.39 11.41 -1.64
C PHE A 86 -10.11 10.86 -3.03
N ARG A 87 -8.84 10.70 -3.36
CA ARG A 87 -8.35 10.04 -4.58
C ARG A 87 -7.12 9.20 -4.25
N PHE A 88 -6.80 8.25 -5.10
CA PHE A 88 -5.56 7.49 -4.97
C PHE A 88 -4.85 7.32 -6.30
N SER A 89 -3.54 7.23 -6.23
CA SER A 89 -2.67 6.88 -7.36
C SER A 89 -2.40 5.38 -7.35
N GLU A 90 -2.27 4.80 -8.54
CA GLU A 90 -1.99 3.38 -8.73
C GLU A 90 -0.75 3.19 -9.59
N ARG A 91 0.09 2.23 -9.25
CA ARG A 91 1.23 1.85 -10.07
C ARG A 91 0.80 0.84 -11.14
N LYS A 92 1.20 1.08 -12.38
CA LYS A 92 1.11 0.11 -13.48
C LYS A 92 2.47 -0.02 -14.14
N GLY A 93 3.10 -1.17 -13.97
CA GLY A 93 4.51 -1.31 -14.28
C GLY A 93 5.34 -0.41 -13.36
N GLU A 94 6.15 0.45 -13.95
CA GLU A 94 6.98 1.41 -13.20
C GLU A 94 6.32 2.77 -12.98
N GLU A 95 5.22 3.06 -13.66
CA GLU A 95 4.59 4.38 -13.62
C GLU A 95 3.50 4.49 -12.55
N MET A 96 3.57 5.58 -11.78
CA MET A 96 2.51 6.03 -10.89
C MET A 96 1.50 6.88 -11.68
N GLY A 97 0.19 6.64 -11.52
CA GLY A 97 -0.82 7.36 -12.28
C GLY A 97 -2.15 7.50 -11.55
N LEU A 98 -2.90 8.58 -11.87
CA LEU A 98 -4.30 8.69 -11.55
C LEU A 98 -5.11 7.93 -12.59
N ARG A 99 -5.93 7.02 -12.11
CA ARG A 99 -6.81 6.17 -12.94
C ARG A 99 -8.27 6.35 -12.52
N ARG A 100 -9.16 5.50 -13.01
CA ARG A 100 -10.57 5.46 -12.61
C ARG A 100 -11.32 6.78 -12.82
N GLY A 101 -10.86 7.61 -13.76
CA GLY A 101 -11.45 8.93 -14.01
C GLY A 101 -11.08 9.99 -12.97
N PHE A 102 -10.14 9.72 -12.06
CA PHE A 102 -9.66 10.72 -11.11
C PHE A 102 -8.92 11.86 -11.82
N THR A 103 -9.26 13.09 -11.46
CA THR A 103 -8.61 14.30 -11.94
C THR A 103 -8.25 15.22 -10.78
N LEU A 104 -7.27 16.09 -11.00
CA LEU A 104 -6.91 17.17 -10.08
C LEU A 104 -7.11 18.50 -10.82
N ARG A 105 -7.58 19.52 -10.11
CA ARG A 105 -7.77 20.86 -10.66
C ARG A 105 -6.47 21.65 -10.60
N GLN A 106 -6.29 22.59 -11.51
CA GLN A 106 -5.19 23.53 -11.46
C GLN A 106 -5.20 24.30 -10.13
N GLY A 107 -4.08 24.30 -9.42
CA GLY A 107 -3.91 24.96 -8.14
C GLY A 107 -4.60 24.26 -6.94
N GLU A 108 -5.22 23.08 -7.13
CA GLU A 108 -5.84 22.32 -6.05
C GLU A 108 -4.82 21.99 -4.96
N ARG A 109 -5.16 22.31 -3.71
CA ARG A 109 -4.30 22.06 -2.54
C ARG A 109 -4.48 20.63 -2.09
N VAL A 110 -3.46 19.82 -2.26
CA VAL A 110 -3.51 18.38 -2.00
C VAL A 110 -2.61 18.03 -0.82
N VAL A 111 -3.11 17.25 0.14
CA VAL A 111 -2.27 16.51 1.09
C VAL A 111 -2.08 15.08 0.60
N ILE A 112 -0.86 14.56 0.75
CA ILE A 112 -0.57 13.16 0.41
C ILE A 112 -0.52 12.35 1.69
N ILE A 113 -1.25 11.23 1.71
CA ILE A 113 -1.37 10.37 2.89
C ILE A 113 -0.80 8.98 2.58
N GLU A 114 0.04 8.50 3.49
CA GLU A 114 0.62 7.16 3.44
C GLU A 114 0.38 6.44 4.77
N ASP A 115 0.44 5.13 4.80
CA ASP A 115 0.41 4.38 6.04
C ASP A 115 1.78 4.38 6.75
N VAL A 116 2.85 4.06 6.03
CA VAL A 116 4.23 4.04 6.54
C VAL A 116 5.18 4.70 5.57
N VAL A 117 5.86 5.74 5.99
CA VAL A 117 6.94 6.36 5.21
C VAL A 117 8.28 5.80 5.64
N THR A 118 9.01 5.19 4.70
CA THR A 118 10.40 4.73 4.88
C THR A 118 11.36 5.61 4.07
N THR A 119 11.51 5.34 2.78
CA THR A 119 12.28 6.18 1.86
C THR A 119 11.45 7.32 1.27
N GLY A 120 10.13 7.29 1.42
CA GLY A 120 9.21 8.24 0.83
C GLY A 120 8.99 8.08 -0.68
N ARG A 121 9.55 7.03 -1.33
CA ARG A 121 9.52 6.87 -2.79
C ARG A 121 8.10 6.94 -3.36
N SER A 122 7.16 6.15 -2.87
CA SER A 122 5.77 6.13 -3.38
C SER A 122 5.08 7.48 -3.17
N THR A 123 5.34 8.10 -2.04
CA THR A 123 4.81 9.43 -1.68
C THR A 123 5.38 10.51 -2.61
N LEU A 124 6.69 10.49 -2.89
CA LEU A 124 7.35 11.42 -3.81
C LEU A 124 6.85 11.25 -5.25
N GLU A 125 6.69 10.02 -5.72
CA GLU A 125 6.12 9.75 -7.05
C GLU A 125 4.67 10.25 -7.15
N THR A 126 3.87 10.10 -6.08
CA THR A 126 2.50 10.62 -6.01
C THR A 126 2.48 12.16 -5.94
N ALA A 127 3.44 12.76 -5.24
CA ALA A 127 3.62 14.22 -5.19
C ALA A 127 3.98 14.78 -6.58
N ALA A 128 4.93 14.17 -7.26
CA ALA A 128 5.30 14.54 -8.63
C ALA A 128 4.11 14.39 -9.59
N LEU A 129 3.33 13.31 -9.47
CA LEU A 129 2.12 13.12 -10.26
C LEU A 129 1.10 14.24 -10.03
N ALA A 130 0.86 14.64 -8.78
CA ALA A 130 -0.06 15.73 -8.44
C ALA A 130 0.42 17.07 -9.02
N THR A 131 1.70 17.38 -8.85
CA THR A 131 2.32 18.61 -9.38
C THR A 131 2.29 18.65 -10.90
N ASN A 132 2.58 17.55 -11.58
CA ASN A 132 2.51 17.45 -13.04
C ASN A 132 1.07 17.60 -13.58
N ARG A 133 0.05 17.41 -12.73
CA ARG A 133 -1.37 17.66 -13.05
C ARG A 133 -1.82 19.06 -12.64
N GLY A 134 -0.90 19.93 -12.22
CA GLY A 134 -1.16 21.31 -11.86
C GLY A 134 -1.68 21.51 -10.45
N ALA A 135 -1.75 20.48 -9.62
CA ALA A 135 -2.10 20.62 -8.21
C ALA A 135 -0.89 21.10 -7.38
N ARG A 136 -1.16 21.60 -6.19
CA ARG A 136 -0.16 22.04 -5.22
C ARG A 136 -0.16 21.08 -4.03
N VAL A 137 0.90 20.31 -3.84
CA VAL A 137 1.09 19.52 -2.62
C VAL A 137 1.40 20.47 -1.48
N VAL A 138 0.60 20.45 -0.41
CA VAL A 138 0.71 21.38 0.72
C VAL A 138 1.27 20.73 1.97
N ALA A 139 1.15 19.43 2.12
CA ALA A 139 1.77 18.64 3.18
C ALA A 139 1.74 17.15 2.83
N VAL A 140 2.51 16.38 3.58
CA VAL A 140 2.47 14.91 3.62
C VAL A 140 2.06 14.48 5.03
N GLY A 141 1.22 13.44 5.13
CA GLY A 141 0.84 12.80 6.38
C GLY A 141 1.08 11.30 6.36
N ALA A 142 1.47 10.70 7.49
CA ALA A 142 1.57 9.26 7.64
C ALA A 142 1.14 8.80 9.04
N ILE A 143 0.72 7.54 9.16
CA ILE A 143 0.54 6.94 10.48
C ILE A 143 1.92 6.80 11.14
N ILE A 144 2.88 6.24 10.38
CA ILE A 144 4.20 5.91 10.90
C ILE A 144 5.30 6.55 10.04
N ASP A 145 6.19 7.27 10.71
CA ASP A 145 7.46 7.76 10.15
C ASP A 145 8.59 6.79 10.53
N ARG A 146 9.24 6.24 9.52
CA ARG A 146 10.45 5.41 9.62
C ARG A 146 11.65 6.02 8.90
N THR A 147 11.62 7.31 8.63
CA THR A 147 12.72 8.00 7.93
C THR A 147 13.97 8.20 8.79
N VAL A 148 13.84 7.96 10.11
CA VAL A 148 14.95 8.12 11.09
C VAL A 148 15.58 9.52 11.01
N GLY A 149 14.70 10.55 10.97
CA GLY A 149 15.12 11.96 10.96
C GLY A 149 15.60 12.49 9.61
N ARG A 150 15.48 11.70 8.54
CA ARG A 150 15.72 12.14 7.16
C ARG A 150 14.38 12.46 6.52
N ASP A 151 13.95 13.74 6.59
CA ASP A 151 12.74 14.17 5.89
C ASP A 151 12.99 14.19 4.37
N PRO A 152 12.32 13.33 3.59
CA PRO A 152 12.53 13.26 2.15
C PRO A 152 11.70 14.29 1.36
N PHE A 153 10.90 15.12 2.03
CA PHE A 153 9.90 15.97 1.40
C PHE A 153 10.25 17.45 1.46
N ASP A 154 9.99 18.18 0.38
CA ASP A 154 10.12 19.65 0.31
C ASP A 154 8.90 20.39 0.90
N VAL A 155 7.94 19.67 1.48
CA VAL A 155 6.73 20.18 2.11
C VAL A 155 6.62 19.64 3.53
N PRO A 156 5.86 20.31 4.43
CA PRO A 156 5.71 19.83 5.79
C PRO A 156 5.27 18.37 5.86
N PHE A 157 5.99 17.57 6.65
CA PHE A 157 5.64 16.19 6.95
C PHE A 157 5.09 16.08 8.38
N ARG A 158 4.00 15.34 8.54
CA ARG A 158 3.37 15.04 9.84
C ARG A 158 3.14 13.55 9.96
N SER A 159 3.51 13.00 11.10
CA SER A 159 3.25 11.59 11.44
C SER A 159 2.67 11.48 12.83
N LEU A 160 1.90 10.42 13.08
CA LEU A 160 1.35 10.14 14.40
C LEU A 160 2.34 9.41 15.31
N LEU A 161 3.32 8.73 14.71
CA LEU A 161 4.33 7.96 15.43
C LEU A 161 5.63 7.89 14.63
N GLN A 162 6.75 8.14 15.29
CA GLN A 162 8.08 7.82 14.78
C GLN A 162 8.53 6.45 15.29
N LEU A 163 8.93 5.55 14.37
CA LEU A 163 9.47 4.24 14.72
C LEU A 163 10.82 4.03 14.06
N ASP A 164 11.85 3.97 14.89
CA ASP A 164 13.14 3.46 14.46
C ASP A 164 13.13 1.93 14.54
N LEU A 165 13.06 1.29 13.38
CA LEU A 165 13.15 -0.16 13.24
C LEU A 165 14.42 -0.48 12.45
N PRO A 166 15.52 -0.82 13.14
CA PRO A 166 16.76 -1.12 12.50
C PRO A 166 16.65 -2.23 11.46
N SER A 167 17.40 -2.08 10.38
CA SER A 167 17.52 -3.11 9.35
C SER A 167 19.01 -3.40 9.09
N TYR A 168 19.33 -4.67 8.86
CA TYR A 168 20.68 -5.18 8.80
C TYR A 168 20.92 -5.95 7.50
N ALA A 169 22.10 -5.87 6.95
CA ALA A 169 22.54 -6.84 5.95
C ALA A 169 22.50 -8.26 6.56
N PRO A 170 22.22 -9.33 5.78
CA PRO A 170 22.12 -10.69 6.33
C PRO A 170 23.31 -11.12 7.19
N GLY A 171 24.54 -10.77 6.78
CA GLY A 171 25.77 -11.05 7.54
C GLY A 171 25.96 -10.23 8.82
N GLU A 172 25.21 -9.14 8.99
CA GLU A 172 25.28 -8.23 10.14
C GLU A 172 24.09 -8.39 11.08
N CYS A 173 23.06 -9.15 10.67
CA CYS A 173 21.86 -9.33 11.46
C CYS A 173 22.16 -10.00 12.81
N PRO A 174 21.77 -9.38 13.93
CA PRO A 174 22.02 -9.93 15.26
C PRO A 174 21.31 -11.28 15.48
N VAL A 175 20.10 -11.46 14.92
CA VAL A 175 19.35 -12.70 15.03
C VAL A 175 20.03 -13.84 14.27
N CYS A 176 20.56 -13.56 13.05
CA CYS A 176 21.33 -14.55 12.30
C CYS A 176 22.61 -14.95 13.06
N ARG A 177 23.34 -13.97 13.59
CA ARG A 177 24.58 -14.23 14.35
C ARG A 177 24.35 -15.04 15.63
N ALA A 178 23.18 -14.87 16.25
CA ALA A 178 22.77 -15.65 17.41
C ALA A 178 22.26 -17.06 17.07
N GLY A 179 22.27 -17.47 15.80
CA GLY A 179 21.73 -18.78 15.37
C GLY A 179 20.20 -18.87 15.49
N GLY A 180 19.50 -17.73 15.41
CA GLY A 180 18.05 -17.67 15.49
C GLY A 180 17.34 -18.30 14.29
N GLN A 181 16.01 -18.36 14.37
CA GLN A 181 15.18 -18.89 13.28
C GLN A 181 15.42 -18.15 11.96
N PRO A 182 15.28 -18.82 10.80
CA PRO A 182 15.33 -18.16 9.50
C PRO A 182 14.37 -16.98 9.42
N PRO A 183 14.70 -15.92 8.65
CA PRO A 183 13.83 -14.74 8.57
C PRO A 183 12.53 -15.09 7.83
N GLU A 184 11.40 -14.70 8.41
CA GLU A 184 10.08 -14.72 7.77
C GLU A 184 9.98 -13.58 6.76
N LYS A 185 9.41 -13.85 5.57
CA LYS A 185 9.11 -12.82 4.58
C LYS A 185 7.64 -12.39 4.72
N PRO A 186 7.35 -11.30 5.42
CA PRO A 186 5.99 -10.83 5.55
C PRO A 186 5.55 -10.10 4.27
N GLY A 187 4.24 -10.14 3.98
CA GLY A 187 3.63 -9.37 2.89
C GLY A 187 2.90 -10.23 1.87
N SER A 188 2.13 -9.54 1.04
CA SER A 188 1.15 -10.10 0.10
C SER A 188 1.72 -10.58 -1.25
N ARG A 189 3.04 -10.65 -1.43
CA ARG A 189 3.61 -11.24 -2.64
C ARG A 189 3.91 -12.72 -2.36
N PRO A 190 3.19 -13.68 -2.98
CA PRO A 190 3.60 -15.09 -2.93
C PRO A 190 5.02 -15.17 -3.50
N GLU A 191 5.86 -15.97 -2.86
CA GLU A 191 7.15 -16.33 -3.44
C GLU A 191 6.87 -16.92 -4.83
N ALA A 192 7.56 -16.42 -5.85
CA ALA A 192 7.66 -17.15 -7.09
C ALA A 192 8.21 -18.52 -6.71
N ALA A 193 7.41 -19.56 -6.93
CA ALA A 193 7.78 -20.93 -6.63
C ALA A 193 9.16 -21.18 -7.21
N ALA A 194 10.14 -21.45 -6.34
CA ALA A 194 11.45 -21.93 -6.74
C ALA A 194 11.19 -23.21 -7.50
N GLY A 195 11.45 -23.18 -8.82
CA GLY A 195 11.22 -24.28 -9.70
C GLY A 195 11.95 -25.52 -9.17
N ASN A 196 11.19 -26.52 -8.82
CA ASN A 196 11.69 -27.86 -8.57
C ASN A 196 12.10 -28.46 -9.92
N ALA A 197 13.38 -28.35 -10.23
CA ALA A 197 13.98 -29.06 -11.35
C ALA A 197 14.34 -30.47 -10.88
N GLY A 198 13.71 -31.48 -11.48
CA GLY A 198 14.09 -32.89 -11.35
C GLY A 198 12.88 -33.81 -11.18
N ASP A 199 12.38 -34.53 -12.11
CA ASP A 199 12.89 -35.75 -12.68
C ASP A 199 11.99 -36.21 -13.84
N GLY A 200 12.62 -36.62 -14.90
CA GLY A 200 11.96 -37.26 -16.00
C GLY A 200 11.49 -38.67 -15.70
N ALA A 201 10.31 -38.98 -16.21
CA ALA A 201 9.95 -40.34 -16.57
C ALA A 201 9.02 -40.28 -17.79
N SER A 202 9.57 -40.77 -18.89
CA SER A 202 8.85 -41.16 -20.08
C SER A 202 7.84 -42.27 -19.80
N LEU A 203 6.73 -42.29 -20.50
CA LEU A 203 6.17 -43.45 -21.19
C LEU A 203 4.74 -43.18 -21.69
N GLY A 204 4.54 -43.42 -22.96
CA GLY A 204 3.37 -44.10 -23.49
C GLY A 204 2.42 -43.30 -24.37
N ALA A 205 2.69 -43.35 -25.66
CA ALA A 205 1.73 -43.03 -26.71
C ALA A 205 0.59 -44.06 -26.72
N SER A 206 -0.64 -43.61 -26.96
CA SER A 206 -1.64 -44.40 -27.69
C SER A 206 -2.61 -43.44 -28.39
N ASP A 207 -2.63 -43.58 -29.70
CA ASP A 207 -3.61 -43.07 -30.63
C ASP A 207 -5.04 -43.50 -30.24
N ASP A 208 -6.02 -42.62 -30.41
CA ASP A 208 -7.26 -43.08 -31.05
C ASP A 208 -7.99 -41.92 -31.72
N THR A 209 -8.40 -42.22 -32.93
CA THR A 209 -9.10 -41.41 -33.91
C THR A 209 -10.60 -41.46 -33.68
N GLY A 210 -11.34 -40.36 -33.95
CA GLY A 210 -12.79 -40.47 -34.04
C GLY A 210 -13.56 -39.16 -34.23
N THR A 211 -13.63 -38.67 -35.46
CA THR A 211 -14.80 -38.21 -36.22
C THR A 211 -15.77 -37.18 -35.62
N ALA A 212 -15.84 -35.99 -36.24
CA ALA A 212 -17.01 -35.10 -36.30
C ALA A 212 -18.15 -35.70 -37.15
N PRO A 213 -19.40 -35.16 -37.14
CA PRO A 213 -19.74 -33.84 -37.66
C PRO A 213 -21.00 -33.14 -37.09
N GLY A 214 -21.07 -31.85 -37.29
CA GLY A 214 -22.18 -31.16 -37.99
C GLY A 214 -23.36 -30.64 -37.18
N SER A 215 -23.56 -29.36 -37.18
CA SER A 215 -24.71 -28.57 -37.72
C SER A 215 -25.10 -27.36 -36.86
N THR A 216 -24.95 -26.20 -37.46
CA THR A 216 -25.75 -24.98 -37.25
C THR A 216 -27.12 -25.16 -37.96
N PRO A 217 -28.21 -24.32 -37.76
CA PRO A 217 -28.21 -22.86 -37.79
C PRO A 217 -29.33 -22.10 -36.99
N GLU A 218 -29.23 -20.77 -37.06
CA GLU A 218 -30.28 -19.72 -37.11
C GLU A 218 -31.25 -19.57 -35.89
N SER A 219 -31.68 -18.43 -35.45
CA SER A 219 -31.86 -17.05 -35.90
C SER A 219 -32.78 -16.33 -34.89
N THR A 220 -32.77 -15.02 -34.96
CA THR A 220 -33.78 -14.02 -34.59
C THR A 220 -33.67 -13.32 -33.23
N GLY A 221 -33.33 -12.02 -33.30
CA GLY A 221 -33.71 -10.99 -32.32
C GLY A 221 -35.17 -10.53 -32.58
N PRO A 222 -35.62 -9.34 -32.14
CA PRO A 222 -35.08 -8.31 -31.25
C PRO A 222 -36.09 -7.88 -30.17
N GLY A 223 -35.72 -7.03 -29.23
CA GLY A 223 -36.69 -6.44 -28.30
C GLY A 223 -36.10 -5.35 -27.40
N ALA A 224 -36.27 -4.14 -27.82
CA ALA A 224 -36.05 -2.93 -27.04
C ALA A 224 -37.09 -2.81 -25.91
N SER A 225 -36.69 -2.29 -24.74
CA SER A 225 -37.53 -1.33 -24.00
C SER A 225 -36.70 -0.58 -22.95
N ARG A 226 -36.82 0.73 -23.05
CA ARG A 226 -36.52 1.78 -22.05
C ARG A 226 -37.23 1.51 -20.74
N ILE A 227 -36.71 2.13 -19.68
CA ILE A 227 -37.39 2.97 -18.66
C ILE A 227 -36.33 3.23 -17.56
N ALA A 228 -36.14 4.37 -17.31
CA ALA A 228 -36.27 5.57 -16.54
C ALA A 228 -35.09 5.79 -15.62
#